data_e98d2b4f1e56b7bce3a2d0198a188f32
#
_entry.id   e98d2b4f1e56b7bce3a2d0198a188f32
#
_cell.length_a   1.000
_cell.length_b   1.000
_cell.length_c   1.000
_cell.angle_alpha   90.00
_cell.angle_beta   90.00
_cell.angle_gamma   90.00
#
_symmetry.space_group_name_H-M   'P 1'
#
loop_
_entity.id
_entity.type
_entity.pdbx_description
1 polymer ?
#
loop_
_entity_poly.entity_id
_entity_poly.type
_entity_poly.pdbx_seq_one_letter_code
_entity_poly.pdbx_strand_id
1 'polypeptide(L)'
;MEMAIAAMTPMTPSVEEGVLTWRVPLGTGAVPHVALEDCGYYVRWLFDHQERANGMNLEVAIEHVQYQTLAAAFEKVTGHPARYIDTDLETYWSGPLKMAAGLPAGYNADPADKSTMSFRDNFTGFWNIWKHGVIQRNYALLDEIHPNRIRSVEAWLRREDQRGRDLGMGSLWERVQPENMYTSAPLLKLTEDKRKGAL
;
A
#
# COMPACT_ATOMS: atom_id res chain seq x y z
N MET A 1 2.43 -3.28 0.53
CA MET A 1 2.56 -3.28 -0.95
C MET A 1 1.22 -3.45 -1.66
N GLU A 2 0.36 -4.34 -1.20
CA GLU A 2 -0.93 -4.64 -1.86
C GLU A 2 -1.75 -3.40 -2.18
N MET A 3 -1.77 -2.41 -1.29
CA MET A 3 -2.46 -1.14 -1.53
C MET A 3 -1.98 -0.38 -2.77
N ALA A 4 -0.74 -0.59 -3.20
CA ALA A 4 -0.19 0.07 -4.40
C ALA A 4 -0.68 -0.54 -5.71
N ILE A 5 -1.33 -1.70 -5.66
CA ILE A 5 -1.92 -2.40 -6.81
C ILE A 5 -3.37 -2.79 -6.59
N ALA A 6 -3.95 -2.52 -5.41
CA ALA A 6 -5.34 -2.85 -5.08
C ALA A 6 -6.30 -1.73 -5.53
N ALA A 7 -7.51 -2.12 -5.86
CA ALA A 7 -8.57 -1.18 -6.22
C ALA A 7 -9.09 -0.37 -5.03
N MET A 8 -9.62 0.81 -5.31
CA MET A 8 -10.32 1.68 -4.34
C MET A 8 -9.48 2.10 -3.12
N THR A 9 -8.17 2.19 -3.28
CA THR A 9 -7.27 2.74 -2.26
C THR A 9 -6.72 4.10 -2.71
N PRO A 10 -6.22 4.93 -1.78
CA PRO A 10 -5.53 6.18 -2.14
C PRO A 10 -4.31 6.00 -3.04
N MET A 11 -3.82 4.77 -3.19
CA MET A 11 -2.64 4.44 -3.98
C MET A 11 -2.99 3.68 -5.28
N THR A 12 -4.27 3.54 -5.60
CA THR A 12 -4.75 2.75 -6.74
C THR A 12 -4.22 3.30 -8.06
N PRO A 13 -3.58 2.46 -8.90
CA PRO A 13 -3.25 2.83 -10.27
C PRO A 13 -4.47 2.71 -11.19
N SER A 14 -4.36 3.25 -12.39
CA SER A 14 -5.32 3.07 -13.49
C SER A 14 -4.60 2.58 -14.74
N VAL A 15 -5.28 1.82 -15.60
CA VAL A 15 -4.77 1.51 -16.93
C VAL A 15 -5.24 2.59 -17.89
N GLU A 16 -4.31 3.36 -18.42
CA GLU A 16 -4.56 4.48 -19.34
C GLU A 16 -3.87 4.18 -20.66
N GLU A 17 -4.62 4.00 -21.72
CA GLU A 17 -4.07 3.70 -23.07
C GLU A 17 -3.11 2.50 -23.07
N GLY A 18 -3.40 1.48 -22.27
CA GLY A 18 -2.57 0.28 -22.14
C GLY A 18 -1.34 0.45 -21.24
N VAL A 19 -1.19 1.57 -20.53
CA VAL A 19 -0.09 1.84 -19.59
C VAL A 19 -0.63 1.89 -18.15
N LEU A 20 -0.08 1.06 -17.26
CA LEU A 20 -0.43 1.16 -15.83
C LEU A 20 0.11 2.47 -15.25
N THR A 21 -0.78 3.32 -14.76
CA THR A 21 -0.45 4.68 -14.36
C THR A 21 -0.80 4.93 -12.91
N TRP A 22 0.19 5.31 -12.12
CA TRP A 22 -0.02 5.87 -10.77
C TRP A 22 -0.06 7.40 -10.84
N ARG A 23 -1.19 7.98 -10.42
CA ARG A 23 -1.37 9.45 -10.30
C ARG A 23 -1.55 9.81 -8.84
N VAL A 24 -0.46 10.13 -8.16
CA VAL A 24 -0.47 10.47 -6.73
C VAL A 24 0.42 11.69 -6.44
N PRO A 25 0.10 12.50 -5.40
CA PRO A 25 0.78 13.77 -5.13
C PRO A 25 2.04 13.57 -4.28
N LEU A 26 2.98 12.74 -4.75
CA LEU A 26 4.15 12.33 -3.99
C LEU A 26 5.44 13.08 -4.41
N GLY A 27 5.49 13.65 -5.61
CA GLY A 27 6.69 14.29 -6.15
C GLY A 27 7.84 13.29 -6.24
N THR A 28 8.99 13.68 -5.71
CA THR A 28 10.18 12.80 -5.57
C THR A 28 10.26 12.07 -4.24
N GLY A 29 9.21 12.16 -3.41
CA GLY A 29 9.13 11.48 -2.14
C GLY A 29 9.02 9.96 -2.28
N ALA A 30 9.03 9.27 -1.14
CA ALA A 30 8.98 7.81 -1.10
C ALA A 30 8.11 7.29 0.05
N VAL A 31 7.28 6.31 -0.22
CA VAL A 31 6.38 5.68 0.76
C VAL A 31 7.00 4.39 1.29
N PRO A 32 7.08 4.19 2.62
CA PRO A 32 7.53 2.91 3.19
C PRO A 32 6.42 1.87 3.03
N HIS A 33 6.56 1.00 2.05
CA HIS A 33 5.64 -0.10 1.83
C HIS A 33 5.99 -1.33 2.66
N VAL A 34 4.99 -2.07 3.08
CA VAL A 34 5.12 -3.28 3.91
C VAL A 34 4.72 -4.51 3.08
N ALA A 35 5.49 -5.58 3.18
CA ALA A 35 5.05 -6.92 2.78
C ALA A 35 4.29 -7.54 3.96
N LEU A 36 3.00 -7.83 3.78
CA LEU A 36 2.14 -8.32 4.87
C LEU A 36 2.60 -9.69 5.39
N GLU A 37 3.15 -10.51 4.52
CA GLU A 37 3.72 -11.81 4.87
C GLU A 37 4.87 -11.73 5.87
N ASP A 38 5.64 -10.63 5.88
CA ASP A 38 6.73 -10.42 6.83
C ASP A 38 6.23 -9.97 8.22
N CYS A 39 5.02 -9.41 8.29
CA CYS A 39 4.47 -8.87 9.56
C CYS A 39 4.38 -9.94 10.66
N GLY A 40 3.97 -11.16 10.30
CA GLY A 40 3.88 -12.27 11.25
C GLY A 40 5.22 -12.62 11.90
N TYR A 41 6.32 -12.52 11.13
CA TYR A 41 7.66 -12.76 11.66
C TYR A 41 8.06 -11.70 12.70
N TYR A 42 7.83 -10.42 12.39
CA TYR A 42 8.16 -9.33 13.33
C TYR A 42 7.33 -9.40 14.60
N VAL A 43 6.03 -9.69 14.48
CA VAL A 43 5.15 -9.86 15.65
C VAL A 43 5.63 -11.03 16.51
N ARG A 44 5.96 -12.16 15.92
CA ARG A 44 6.50 -13.32 16.63
C ARG A 44 7.80 -12.97 17.35
N TRP A 45 8.71 -12.28 16.66
CA TRP A 45 9.99 -11.86 17.25
C TRP A 45 9.79 -10.98 18.48
N LEU A 46 8.84 -10.03 18.46
CA LEU A 46 8.53 -9.17 19.62
C LEU A 46 8.10 -9.97 20.83
N PHE A 47 7.30 -11.03 20.64
CA PHE A 47 6.88 -11.90 21.74
C PHE A 47 8.01 -12.79 22.26
N ASP A 48 8.87 -13.27 21.39
CA ASP A 48 9.98 -14.16 21.77
C ASP A 48 11.15 -13.39 22.44
N HIS A 49 11.21 -12.05 22.28
CA HIS A 49 12.29 -11.19 22.80
C HIS A 49 11.76 -10.05 23.68
N GLN A 50 10.91 -10.39 24.66
CA GLN A 50 10.16 -9.40 25.46
C GLN A 50 11.03 -8.35 26.14
N GLU A 51 12.19 -8.72 26.67
CA GLU A 51 13.10 -7.77 27.34
C GLU A 51 13.62 -6.70 26.36
N ARG A 52 13.98 -7.11 25.15
CA ARG A 52 14.47 -6.21 24.09
C ARG A 52 13.34 -5.41 23.45
N ALA A 53 12.17 -6.02 23.33
CA ALA A 53 11.00 -5.43 22.66
C ALA A 53 10.23 -4.46 23.54
N ASN A 54 10.44 -4.48 24.87
CA ASN A 54 9.72 -3.63 25.80
C ASN A 54 9.98 -2.15 25.51
N GLY A 55 8.92 -1.41 25.19
CA GLY A 55 8.99 0.00 24.79
C GLY A 55 9.51 0.25 23.36
N MET A 56 9.76 -0.79 22.56
CA MET A 56 10.21 -0.64 21.20
C MET A 56 9.09 -0.16 20.29
N ASN A 57 9.35 0.87 19.50
CA ASN A 57 8.54 1.26 18.34
C ASN A 57 9.15 0.63 17.08
N LEU A 58 8.64 -0.53 16.66
CA LEU A 58 9.14 -1.25 15.50
C LEU A 58 8.35 -0.86 14.25
N GLU A 59 8.95 -0.04 13.42
CA GLU A 59 8.36 0.48 12.19
C GLU A 59 8.78 -0.36 10.97
N VAL A 60 7.95 -1.34 10.62
CA VAL A 60 8.24 -2.32 9.57
C VAL A 60 8.03 -1.73 8.18
N ALA A 61 8.96 -2.00 7.27
CA ALA A 61 8.82 -1.72 5.83
C ALA A 61 9.80 -2.57 5.01
N ILE A 62 9.50 -2.78 3.72
CA ILE A 62 10.46 -3.38 2.77
C ILE A 62 11.54 -2.36 2.40
N GLU A 63 11.10 -1.19 1.95
CA GLU A 63 11.92 -0.02 1.61
C GLU A 63 11.03 1.23 1.52
N HIS A 64 11.63 2.41 1.45
CA HIS A 64 10.97 3.62 0.98
C HIS A 64 10.91 3.59 -0.55
N VAL A 65 9.70 3.47 -1.10
CA VAL A 65 9.47 3.29 -2.54
C VAL A 65 9.09 4.60 -3.20
N GLN A 66 9.94 5.10 -4.08
CA GLN A 66 9.55 6.14 -5.03
C GLN A 66 8.63 5.54 -6.09
N TYR A 67 7.60 6.26 -6.52
CA TYR A 67 6.64 5.69 -7.48
C TYR A 67 7.20 5.56 -8.91
N GLN A 68 8.27 6.30 -9.26
CA GLN A 68 9.06 6.04 -10.47
C GLN A 68 9.71 4.65 -10.39
N THR A 69 10.28 4.30 -9.23
CA THR A 69 10.89 2.98 -9.01
C THR A 69 9.83 1.88 -9.00
N LEU A 70 8.64 2.14 -8.42
CA LEU A 70 7.52 1.21 -8.45
C LEU A 70 7.09 0.91 -9.89
N ALA A 71 6.91 1.93 -10.73
CA ALA A 71 6.52 1.78 -12.12
C ALA A 71 7.58 1.01 -12.93
N ALA A 72 8.85 1.37 -12.80
CA ALA A 72 9.95 0.67 -13.47
C ALA A 72 10.08 -0.80 -13.02
N ALA A 73 9.88 -1.08 -11.74
CA ALA A 73 9.89 -2.44 -11.22
C ALA A 73 8.70 -3.26 -11.75
N PHE A 74 7.52 -2.66 -11.83
CA PHE A 74 6.33 -3.31 -12.41
C PHE A 74 6.56 -3.67 -13.88
N GLU A 75 7.05 -2.72 -14.68
CA GLU A 75 7.38 -2.96 -16.09
C GLU A 75 8.41 -4.07 -16.26
N LYS A 76 9.47 -4.06 -15.45
CA LYS A 76 10.52 -5.08 -15.47
C LYS A 76 10.00 -6.48 -15.12
N VAL A 77 9.04 -6.57 -14.19
CA VAL A 77 8.50 -7.86 -13.73
C VAL A 77 7.45 -8.40 -14.69
N THR A 78 6.56 -7.54 -15.18
CA THR A 78 5.41 -7.97 -15.98
C THR A 78 5.64 -7.92 -17.50
N GLY A 79 6.63 -7.14 -17.95
CA GLY A 79 6.85 -6.85 -19.37
C GLY A 79 5.83 -5.86 -19.96
N HIS A 80 4.98 -5.26 -19.13
CA HIS A 80 3.95 -4.31 -19.58
C HIS A 80 4.30 -2.89 -19.15
N PRO A 81 4.01 -1.87 -19.96
CA PRO A 81 4.40 -0.49 -19.68
C PRO A 81 3.71 0.04 -18.42
N ALA A 82 4.48 0.75 -17.62
CA ALA A 82 3.99 1.39 -16.41
C ALA A 82 4.64 2.76 -16.20
N ARG A 83 3.91 3.70 -15.60
CA ARG A 83 4.41 5.04 -15.33
C ARG A 83 3.88 5.63 -14.04
N TYR A 84 4.63 6.57 -13.50
CA TYR A 84 4.19 7.45 -12.45
C TYR A 84 4.00 8.87 -13.00
N ILE A 85 2.91 9.51 -12.62
CA ILE A 85 2.63 10.92 -12.91
C ILE A 85 2.37 11.62 -11.59
N ASP A 86 3.26 12.56 -11.25
CA ASP A 86 3.01 13.44 -10.11
C ASP A 86 1.80 14.34 -10.39
N THR A 87 0.98 14.55 -9.37
CA THR A 87 -0.18 15.41 -9.46
C THR A 87 -0.25 16.34 -8.24
N ASP A 88 -0.95 17.45 -8.35
CA ASP A 88 -1.24 18.26 -7.18
C ASP A 88 -2.41 17.67 -6.36
N LEU A 89 -2.54 18.08 -5.10
CA LEU A 89 -3.57 17.59 -4.21
C LEU A 89 -4.99 17.95 -4.67
N GLU A 90 -5.19 19.08 -5.34
CA GLU A 90 -6.52 19.47 -5.83
C GLU A 90 -6.99 18.56 -6.95
N THR A 91 -6.14 18.33 -7.95
CA THR A 91 -6.37 17.40 -9.04
C THR A 91 -6.58 15.98 -8.51
N TYR A 92 -5.75 15.53 -7.57
CA TYR A 92 -5.86 14.21 -6.96
C TYR A 92 -7.23 13.99 -6.28
N TRP A 93 -7.70 14.96 -5.48
CA TRP A 93 -8.96 14.84 -4.77
C TRP A 93 -10.20 15.14 -5.64
N SER A 94 -10.03 15.70 -6.82
CA SER A 94 -11.12 15.84 -7.81
C SER A 94 -11.30 14.60 -8.70
N GLY A 95 -10.39 13.65 -8.61
CA GLY A 95 -10.37 12.38 -9.36
C GLY A 95 -11.28 11.29 -8.77
N PRO A 96 -10.91 10.00 -8.93
CA PRO A 96 -11.74 8.84 -8.54
C PRO A 96 -12.16 8.81 -7.07
N LEU A 97 -11.36 9.41 -6.18
CA LEU A 97 -11.62 9.44 -4.74
C LEU A 97 -12.51 10.60 -4.30
N LYS A 98 -13.00 11.43 -5.22
CA LYS A 98 -13.85 12.60 -4.93
C LYS A 98 -15.05 12.27 -4.02
N MET A 99 -15.71 11.16 -4.29
CA MET A 99 -16.88 10.72 -3.51
C MET A 99 -16.52 10.33 -2.07
N ALA A 100 -15.32 9.81 -1.85
CA ALA A 100 -14.84 9.41 -0.53
C ALA A 100 -14.22 10.56 0.26
N ALA A 101 -13.84 11.66 -0.40
CA ALA A 101 -13.05 12.75 0.19
C ALA A 101 -13.65 13.33 1.48
N GLY A 102 -14.97 13.48 1.53
CA GLY A 102 -15.69 14.03 2.69
C GLY A 102 -16.11 13.00 3.75
N LEU A 103 -15.87 11.70 3.53
CA LEU A 103 -16.20 10.69 4.52
C LEU A 103 -15.22 10.75 5.70
N PRO A 104 -15.63 10.31 6.91
CA PRO A 104 -14.71 10.23 8.04
C PRO A 104 -13.54 9.27 7.75
N ALA A 105 -12.36 9.64 8.22
CA ALA A 105 -11.18 8.78 8.15
C ALA A 105 -11.24 7.69 9.20
N GLY A 106 -11.88 6.61 8.91
CA GLY A 106 -11.98 5.48 9.82
C GLY A 106 -13.02 4.51 9.32
N TYR A 107 -12.66 3.24 9.37
CA TYR A 107 -13.48 2.19 8.79
C TYR A 107 -14.86 2.06 9.46
N ASN A 108 -14.92 2.30 10.77
CA ASN A 108 -16.14 2.24 11.58
C ASN A 108 -16.53 3.62 12.13
N ALA A 109 -16.01 4.70 11.55
CA ALA A 109 -16.36 6.04 12.00
C ALA A 109 -17.82 6.36 11.68
N ASP A 110 -18.52 6.93 12.65
CA ASP A 110 -19.90 7.42 12.44
C ASP A 110 -19.85 8.62 11.48
N PRO A 111 -20.51 8.57 10.33
CA PRO A 111 -20.60 9.70 9.40
C PRO A 111 -21.17 10.99 10.02
N ALA A 112 -21.92 10.88 11.12
CA ALA A 112 -22.47 12.01 11.86
C ALA A 112 -21.46 12.63 12.85
N ASP A 113 -20.40 11.92 13.19
CA ASP A 113 -19.35 12.41 14.10
C ASP A 113 -18.41 13.38 13.39
N LYS A 114 -18.63 14.67 13.60
CA LYS A 114 -17.82 15.75 13.04
C LYS A 114 -16.46 15.94 13.72
N SER A 115 -16.17 15.22 14.81
CA SER A 115 -14.87 15.26 15.47
C SER A 115 -13.82 14.40 14.73
N THR A 116 -14.27 13.47 13.89
CA THR A 116 -13.40 12.61 13.11
C THR A 116 -12.88 13.38 11.87
N MET A 117 -11.56 13.33 11.66
CA MET A 117 -10.91 13.90 10.48
C MET A 117 -11.51 13.32 9.19
N SER A 118 -11.59 14.12 8.14
CA SER A 118 -12.04 13.62 6.83
C SER A 118 -11.02 12.69 6.19
N PHE A 119 -11.48 11.79 5.33
CA PHE A 119 -10.61 10.93 4.53
C PHE A 119 -9.60 11.76 3.70
N ARG A 120 -10.05 12.87 3.13
CA ARG A 120 -9.20 13.81 2.41
C ARG A 120 -8.07 14.37 3.30
N ASP A 121 -8.41 14.87 4.49
CA ASP A 121 -7.41 15.50 5.37
C ASP A 121 -6.40 14.48 5.85
N ASN A 122 -6.86 13.29 6.23
CA ASN A 122 -6.01 12.18 6.66
C ASN A 122 -5.00 11.79 5.57
N PHE A 123 -5.46 11.53 4.35
CA PHE A 123 -4.56 11.14 3.26
C PHE A 123 -3.77 12.30 2.65
N THR A 124 -4.23 13.54 2.78
CA THR A 124 -3.40 14.73 2.49
C THR A 124 -2.20 14.79 3.44
N GLY A 125 -2.43 14.54 4.73
CA GLY A 125 -1.35 14.40 5.73
C GLY A 125 -0.38 13.27 5.39
N PHE A 126 -0.91 12.10 5.03
CA PHE A 126 -0.13 10.94 4.58
C PHE A 126 0.80 11.29 3.40
N TRP A 127 0.27 11.88 2.33
CA TRP A 127 1.08 12.26 1.17
C TRP A 127 2.16 13.29 1.52
N ASN A 128 1.83 14.29 2.33
CA ASN A 128 2.78 15.32 2.74
C ASN A 128 3.93 14.76 3.59
N ILE A 129 3.65 13.85 4.53
CA ILE A 129 4.70 13.18 5.34
C ILE A 129 5.73 12.49 4.43
N TRP A 130 5.26 11.74 3.43
CA TRP A 130 6.15 10.96 2.57
C TRP A 130 6.77 11.78 1.45
N LYS A 131 6.06 12.78 0.93
CA LYS A 131 6.60 13.73 -0.04
C LYS A 131 7.82 14.48 0.52
N HIS A 132 7.77 14.84 1.79
CA HIS A 132 8.84 15.59 2.46
C HIS A 132 9.82 14.71 3.25
N GLY A 133 9.67 13.39 3.25
CA GLY A 133 10.58 12.47 3.92
C GLY A 133 10.68 12.68 5.44
N VAL A 134 9.57 13.09 6.07
CA VAL A 134 9.54 13.48 7.50
C VAL A 134 9.87 12.30 8.42
N ILE A 135 9.50 11.09 8.04
CA ILE A 135 9.70 9.88 8.85
C ILE A 135 10.62 8.91 8.12
N GLN A 136 11.64 8.42 8.83
CA GLN A 136 12.59 7.43 8.32
C GLN A 136 12.37 6.08 9.01
N ARG A 137 12.84 5.01 8.41
CA ARG A 137 12.80 3.64 8.96
C ARG A 137 14.21 3.15 9.28
N ASN A 138 14.35 2.36 10.34
CA ASN A 138 15.61 1.72 10.68
C ASN A 138 15.75 0.36 9.97
N TYR A 139 16.18 0.38 8.71
CA TYR A 139 16.32 -0.84 7.92
C TYR A 139 17.39 -1.79 8.45
N ALA A 140 18.46 -1.28 9.09
CA ALA A 140 19.48 -2.13 9.70
C ALA A 140 18.89 -2.98 10.82
N LEU A 141 18.02 -2.40 11.66
CA LEU A 141 17.30 -3.14 12.69
C LEU A 141 16.33 -4.16 12.08
N LEU A 142 15.63 -3.81 11.01
CA LEU A 142 14.73 -4.73 10.32
C LEU A 142 15.49 -5.91 9.72
N ASP A 143 16.67 -5.67 9.14
CA ASP A 143 17.55 -6.72 8.59
C ASP A 143 18.13 -7.62 9.68
N GLU A 144 18.47 -7.06 10.84
CA GLU A 144 18.93 -7.82 12.00
C GLU A 144 17.83 -8.75 12.52
N ILE A 145 16.62 -8.23 12.70
CA ILE A 145 15.48 -9.00 13.22
C ILE A 145 15.04 -10.07 12.22
N HIS A 146 14.92 -9.71 10.94
CA HIS A 146 14.45 -10.61 9.89
C HIS A 146 15.40 -10.59 8.68
N PRO A 147 16.52 -11.36 8.73
CA PRO A 147 17.52 -11.37 7.67
C PRO A 147 16.99 -11.75 6.28
N ASN A 148 15.91 -12.51 6.22
CA ASN A 148 15.31 -13.01 4.98
C ASN A 148 14.10 -12.20 4.52
N ARG A 149 13.85 -11.01 5.11
CA ARG A 149 12.72 -10.17 4.70
C ARG A 149 12.82 -9.75 3.24
N ILE A 150 11.68 -9.43 2.65
CA ILE A 150 11.65 -8.78 1.34
C ILE A 150 12.25 -7.38 1.47
N ARG A 151 13.24 -7.04 0.62
CA ARG A 151 14.01 -5.78 0.72
C ARG A 151 13.78 -4.81 -0.42
N SER A 152 13.02 -5.19 -1.45
CA SER A 152 12.76 -4.31 -2.58
C SER A 152 11.37 -4.52 -3.17
N VAL A 153 10.85 -3.46 -3.78
CA VAL A 153 9.58 -3.50 -4.50
C VAL A 153 9.62 -4.50 -5.66
N GLU A 154 10.75 -4.60 -6.36
CA GLU A 154 10.90 -5.58 -7.45
C GLU A 154 10.79 -7.02 -6.94
N ALA A 155 11.47 -7.34 -5.83
CA ALA A 155 11.40 -8.67 -5.23
C ALA A 155 9.98 -9.02 -4.80
N TRP A 156 9.26 -8.07 -4.21
CA TRP A 156 7.86 -8.26 -3.83
C TRP A 156 6.96 -8.47 -5.04
N LEU A 157 7.09 -7.66 -6.09
CA LEU A 157 6.29 -7.80 -7.30
C LEU A 157 6.52 -9.14 -8.00
N ARG A 158 7.77 -9.62 -8.08
CA ARG A 158 8.08 -10.95 -8.62
C ARG A 158 7.40 -12.07 -7.83
N ARG A 159 7.49 -12.00 -6.51
CA ARG A 159 6.87 -12.98 -5.62
C ARG A 159 5.35 -12.95 -5.75
N GLU A 160 4.76 -11.77 -5.81
CA GLU A 160 3.31 -11.59 -5.92
C GLU A 160 2.77 -12.01 -7.30
N ASP A 161 3.52 -11.76 -8.39
CA ASP A 161 3.17 -12.26 -9.72
C ASP A 161 3.15 -13.79 -9.76
N GLN A 162 4.19 -14.42 -9.20
CA GLN A 162 4.26 -15.87 -9.12
C GLN A 162 3.15 -16.44 -8.24
N ARG A 163 2.93 -15.86 -7.05
CA ARG A 163 1.86 -16.27 -6.14
C ARG A 163 0.48 -16.20 -6.79
N GLY A 164 0.21 -15.12 -7.52
CA GLY A 164 -1.05 -14.98 -8.25
C GLY A 164 -1.26 -16.08 -9.27
N ARG A 165 -0.24 -16.41 -10.05
CA ARG A 165 -0.28 -17.52 -11.02
C ARG A 165 -0.50 -18.87 -10.35
N ASP A 166 0.23 -19.15 -9.28
CA ASP A 166 0.15 -20.42 -8.54
C ASP A 166 -1.25 -20.65 -7.91
N LEU A 167 -1.91 -19.56 -7.52
CA LEU A 167 -3.26 -19.58 -6.96
C LEU A 167 -4.39 -19.49 -8.02
N GLY A 168 -4.04 -19.43 -9.31
CA GLY A 168 -5.02 -19.28 -10.39
C GLY A 168 -5.69 -17.90 -10.45
N MET A 169 -5.11 -16.89 -9.79
CA MET A 169 -5.58 -15.50 -9.80
C MET A 169 -5.09 -14.70 -11.01
N GLY A 170 -4.24 -15.30 -11.85
CA GLY A 170 -3.58 -14.63 -12.96
C GLY A 170 -2.32 -13.86 -12.58
N SER A 171 -1.66 -13.31 -13.59
CA SER A 171 -0.49 -12.45 -13.47
C SER A 171 -0.83 -11.10 -12.81
N LEU A 172 0.19 -10.38 -12.34
CA LEU A 172 -0.03 -9.01 -11.86
C LEU A 172 -0.67 -8.11 -12.91
N TRP A 173 -0.26 -8.25 -14.18
CA TRP A 173 -0.84 -7.48 -15.27
C TRP A 173 -2.35 -7.75 -15.44
N GLU A 174 -2.75 -9.03 -15.44
CA GLU A 174 -4.17 -9.39 -15.53
C GLU A 174 -4.97 -8.87 -14.33
N ARG A 175 -4.39 -8.93 -13.13
CA ARG A 175 -5.06 -8.51 -11.89
C ARG A 175 -5.28 -7.00 -11.77
N VAL A 176 -4.45 -6.17 -12.40
CA VAL A 176 -4.61 -4.71 -12.40
C VAL A 176 -5.47 -4.18 -13.54
N GLN A 177 -5.98 -5.05 -14.42
CA GLN A 177 -6.93 -4.62 -15.45
C GLN A 177 -8.26 -4.20 -14.83
N PRO A 178 -8.93 -3.17 -15.35
CA PRO A 178 -10.18 -2.65 -14.79
C PRO A 178 -11.25 -3.72 -14.54
N GLU A 179 -11.40 -4.67 -15.46
CA GLU A 179 -12.35 -5.77 -15.39
C GLU A 179 -12.04 -6.77 -14.26
N ASN A 180 -10.78 -6.90 -13.85
CA ASN A 180 -10.31 -7.85 -12.84
C ASN A 180 -10.03 -7.20 -11.48
N MET A 181 -9.80 -5.90 -11.45
CA MET A 181 -9.37 -5.18 -10.25
C MET A 181 -10.39 -5.30 -9.10
N TYR A 182 -11.68 -5.41 -9.40
CA TYR A 182 -12.74 -5.55 -8.40
C TYR A 182 -13.01 -7.00 -8.00
N THR A 183 -12.56 -7.98 -8.79
CA THR A 183 -12.83 -9.40 -8.55
C THR A 183 -11.65 -10.13 -7.92
N SER A 184 -10.42 -9.68 -8.19
CA SER A 184 -9.19 -10.34 -7.75
C SER A 184 -8.62 -9.79 -6.44
N ALA A 185 -9.00 -8.59 -6.03
CA ALA A 185 -8.64 -8.09 -4.72
C ALA A 185 -9.67 -8.60 -3.69
N PRO A 186 -9.26 -9.26 -2.61
CA PRO A 186 -10.08 -9.28 -1.41
C PRO A 186 -10.12 -7.83 -0.92
N LEU A 187 -10.99 -7.05 -1.54
CA LEU A 187 -11.34 -5.73 -1.07
C LEU A 187 -11.71 -5.87 0.39
N LEU A 188 -10.81 -5.37 1.24
CA LEU A 188 -11.08 -5.13 2.65
C LEU A 188 -12.09 -6.13 3.21
N LYS A 189 -11.76 -6.88 4.19
CA LYS A 189 -12.58 -7.93 4.83
C LYS A 189 -13.92 -7.40 5.38
N LEU A 190 -14.68 -6.70 4.54
CA LEU A 190 -16.02 -6.19 4.86
C LEU A 190 -16.93 -7.26 5.47
N THR A 191 -16.69 -8.53 5.13
CA THR A 191 -17.45 -9.67 5.65
C THR A 191 -17.05 -10.01 7.09
N GLU A 192 -15.77 -9.88 7.46
CA GLU A 192 -15.31 -10.14 8.84
C GLU A 192 -15.74 -9.02 9.78
N ASP A 193 -15.69 -7.77 9.34
CA ASP A 193 -16.18 -6.65 10.14
C ASP A 193 -17.69 -6.71 10.40
N LYS A 194 -18.46 -7.24 9.48
CA LYS A 194 -19.89 -7.52 9.68
C LYS A 194 -20.14 -8.56 10.78
N ARG A 195 -19.16 -9.41 11.08
CA ARG A 195 -19.27 -10.39 12.17
C ARG A 195 -19.06 -9.77 13.57
N LYS A 196 -18.72 -8.48 13.67
CA LYS A 196 -18.53 -7.74 14.95
C LYS A 196 -17.68 -8.52 15.97
N GLY A 197 -16.59 -9.14 15.52
CA GLY A 197 -15.71 -9.93 16.38
C GLY A 197 -16.28 -11.30 16.81
N ALA A 198 -17.38 -11.75 16.26
CA ALA A 198 -17.82 -13.13 16.42
C ALA A 198 -16.95 -14.04 15.55
N LEU A 199 -16.17 -14.92 16.21
CA LEU A 199 -15.37 -15.98 15.59
C LEU A 199 -16.28 -17.09 15.07
#